data_6b5ad004462351e30a4fde52f75d445b
#
_entry.id   6b5ad004462351e30a4fde52f75d445b
#
_cell.length_a   1.000
_cell.length_b   1.000
_cell.length_c   1.000
_cell.angle_alpha   90.00
_cell.angle_beta   90.00
_cell.angle_gamma   90.00
#
_symmetry.space_group_name_H-M   'P 1'
#
loop_
_entity.id
_entity.type
_entity.pdbx_description
1 polymer ?
#
loop_
_entity_poly.entity_id
_entity_poly.type
_entity_poly.pdbx_seq_one_letter_code
_entity_poly.pdbx_strand_id
1 'polypeptide(L)'
;MSKRKKIIVLGCMIALLVTTAVLNFVLSSSVLGKDNDNVKETANYFTEIRTTRNSSRNKQIAQLDEVIEKSAENSEERKEALAMKIKLAGIAEQENLLENLIRAKGYEEVAVNIGISSDNVSVIVRDADFTQDDAVLIYTICASEVNASPENVYIQSIS
;
A
#
# COMPACT_ATOMS: atom_id res chain seq x y z
N MET A 1 7.71 1.17 63.65
CA MET A 1 8.39 2.15 62.78
C MET A 1 7.84 3.54 63.09
N SER A 2 8.72 4.53 63.32
CA SER A 2 8.27 5.90 63.65
C SER A 2 7.58 6.53 62.42
N LYS A 3 6.61 7.43 62.63
CA LYS A 3 5.84 8.10 61.56
C LYS A 3 6.78 8.78 60.55
N ARG A 4 7.93 9.29 60.96
CA ARG A 4 8.95 9.87 60.07
C ARG A 4 9.58 8.87 59.11
N LYS A 5 9.83 7.62 59.56
CA LYS A 5 10.36 6.54 58.65
C LYS A 5 9.34 6.14 57.61
N LYS A 6 8.06 6.10 57.94
CA LYS A 6 7.00 5.78 56.98
C LYS A 6 6.87 6.86 55.89
N ILE A 7 7.00 8.12 56.24
CA ILE A 7 6.95 9.26 55.29
C ILE A 7 8.13 9.21 54.34
N ILE A 8 9.34 8.91 54.86
CA ILE A 8 10.55 8.81 54.03
C ILE A 8 10.43 7.64 53.01
N VAL A 9 9.96 6.50 53.49
CA VAL A 9 9.76 5.32 52.60
C VAL A 9 8.72 5.62 51.53
N LEU A 10 7.60 6.29 51.89
CA LEU A 10 6.58 6.68 50.93
C LEU A 10 7.12 7.67 49.90
N GLY A 11 7.92 8.66 50.34
CA GLY A 11 8.56 9.61 49.44
C GLY A 11 9.55 8.97 48.45
N CYS A 12 10.36 8.00 48.92
CA CYS A 12 11.25 7.24 48.05
C CYS A 12 10.50 6.39 47.03
N MET A 13 9.37 5.75 47.38
CA MET A 13 8.54 5.00 46.44
C MET A 13 7.93 5.88 45.36
N ILE A 14 7.43 7.07 45.73
CA ILE A 14 6.88 8.05 44.77
C ILE A 14 7.99 8.54 43.83
N ALA A 15 9.17 8.87 44.35
CA ALA A 15 10.31 9.30 43.54
C ALA A 15 10.75 8.22 42.54
N LEU A 16 10.78 6.94 42.95
CA LEU A 16 11.07 5.81 42.07
C LEU A 16 10.03 5.64 40.97
N LEU A 17 8.75 5.79 41.29
CA LEU A 17 7.67 5.70 40.27
C LEU A 17 7.76 6.85 39.26
N VAL A 18 8.06 8.06 39.69
CA VAL A 18 8.23 9.22 38.81
C VAL A 18 9.46 9.04 37.92
N THR A 19 10.59 8.58 38.45
CA THR A 19 11.80 8.34 37.65
C THR A 19 11.61 7.22 36.63
N THR A 20 10.90 6.15 36.95
CA THR A 20 10.57 5.08 35.97
C THR A 20 9.62 5.57 34.91
N ALA A 21 8.62 6.39 35.23
CA ALA A 21 7.70 6.97 34.25
C ALA A 21 8.42 7.93 33.28
N VAL A 22 9.29 8.79 33.79
CA VAL A 22 10.10 9.75 33.00
C VAL A 22 11.09 8.98 32.10
N LEU A 23 11.78 7.97 32.64
CA LEU A 23 12.70 7.11 31.86
C LEU A 23 11.95 6.38 30.74
N ASN A 24 10.79 5.81 31.04
CA ASN A 24 9.98 5.13 30.02
C ASN A 24 9.49 6.08 28.94
N PHE A 25 9.08 7.30 29.32
CA PHE A 25 8.69 8.35 28.37
C PHE A 25 9.87 8.82 27.50
N VAL A 26 11.04 9.06 28.11
CA VAL A 26 12.25 9.50 27.36
C VAL A 26 12.81 8.40 26.49
N LEU A 27 12.85 7.12 26.93
CA LEU A 27 13.26 6.01 26.09
C LEU A 27 12.25 5.76 24.94
N SER A 28 10.95 5.84 25.22
CA SER A 28 9.93 5.69 24.17
C SER A 28 9.98 6.82 23.14
N SER A 29 10.25 8.06 23.58
CA SER A 29 10.36 9.20 22.65
C SER A 29 11.68 9.24 21.89
N SER A 30 12.77 8.68 22.43
CA SER A 30 14.08 8.67 21.74
C SER A 30 14.32 7.43 20.86
N VAL A 31 13.59 6.34 21.09
CA VAL A 31 13.66 5.12 20.25
C VAL A 31 12.57 5.08 19.18
N LEU A 32 11.47 5.86 19.34
CA LEU A 32 10.31 5.86 18.43
C LEU A 32 10.17 7.15 17.60
N GLY A 33 11.10 8.06 17.65
CA GLY A 33 10.84 9.39 17.12
C GLY A 33 11.78 9.89 16.05
N LYS A 34 11.89 9.24 14.89
CA LYS A 34 12.10 9.93 13.60
C LYS A 34 11.94 9.05 12.36
N ASP A 35 12.30 7.75 12.44
CA ASP A 35 12.17 6.87 11.28
C ASP A 35 10.78 6.21 11.20
N ASN A 36 10.08 6.07 12.33
CA ASN A 36 8.77 5.42 12.38
C ASN A 36 7.60 6.27 11.85
N ASP A 37 7.69 7.59 11.86
CA ASP A 37 6.61 8.44 11.34
C ASP A 37 6.61 8.46 9.83
N ASN A 38 7.78 8.56 9.18
CA ASN A 38 7.91 8.46 7.73
C ASN A 38 7.51 7.07 7.22
N VAL A 39 7.92 6.00 7.91
CA VAL A 39 7.56 4.62 7.53
C VAL A 39 6.05 4.38 7.65
N LYS A 40 5.40 4.91 8.68
CA LYS A 40 3.94 4.81 8.85
C LYS A 40 3.18 5.65 7.83
N GLU A 41 3.65 6.84 7.53
CA GLU A 41 3.03 7.73 6.55
C GLU A 41 3.12 7.12 5.15
N THR A 42 4.28 6.60 4.77
CA THR A 42 4.49 5.94 3.48
C THR A 42 3.69 4.64 3.37
N ALA A 43 3.64 3.79 4.41
CA ALA A 43 2.82 2.58 4.43
C ALA A 43 1.32 2.90 4.33
N ASN A 44 0.86 3.99 4.95
CA ASN A 44 -0.50 4.49 4.81
C ASN A 44 -0.80 4.93 3.38
N TYR A 45 0.14 5.60 2.71
CA TYR A 45 0.01 6.02 1.31
C TYR A 45 -0.21 4.83 0.36
N PHE A 46 0.58 3.76 0.45
CA PHE A 46 0.38 2.55 -0.35
C PHE A 46 -0.93 1.85 -0.04
N THR A 47 -1.32 1.83 1.23
CA THR A 47 -2.61 1.28 1.65
C THR A 47 -3.78 2.09 1.07
N GLU A 48 -3.67 3.41 1.07
CA GLU A 48 -4.66 4.32 0.48
C GLU A 48 -4.80 4.11 -1.02
N ILE A 49 -3.70 4.01 -1.76
CA ILE A 49 -3.70 3.72 -3.21
C ILE A 49 -4.44 2.41 -3.49
N ARG A 50 -4.09 1.32 -2.79
CA ARG A 50 -4.73 0.02 -2.98
C ARG A 50 -6.21 0.05 -2.61
N THR A 51 -6.57 0.72 -1.52
CA THR A 51 -7.95 0.86 -1.07
C THR A 51 -8.78 1.66 -2.06
N THR A 52 -8.27 2.78 -2.54
CA THR A 52 -8.93 3.63 -3.53
C THR A 52 -9.13 2.89 -4.85
N ARG A 53 -8.08 2.19 -5.34
CA ARG A 53 -8.15 1.34 -6.54
C ARG A 53 -9.24 0.27 -6.40
N ASN A 54 -9.23 -0.49 -5.29
CA ASN A 54 -10.19 -1.55 -5.05
C ASN A 54 -11.62 -1.02 -4.88
N SER A 55 -11.80 0.10 -4.18
CA SER A 55 -13.10 0.75 -4.04
C SER A 55 -13.66 1.21 -5.39
N SER A 56 -12.83 1.81 -6.24
CA SER A 56 -13.22 2.23 -7.58
C SER A 56 -13.63 1.04 -8.44
N ARG A 57 -12.88 -0.08 -8.41
CA ARG A 57 -13.21 -1.31 -9.13
C ARG A 57 -14.48 -1.95 -8.65
N ASN A 58 -14.69 -2.04 -7.34
CA ASN A 58 -15.92 -2.59 -6.78
C ASN A 58 -17.15 -1.80 -7.22
N LYS A 59 -17.04 -0.46 -7.32
CA LYS A 59 -18.10 0.38 -7.86
C LYS A 59 -18.37 0.09 -9.35
N GLN A 60 -17.31 -0.07 -10.15
CA GLN A 60 -17.45 -0.41 -11.57
C GLN A 60 -18.09 -1.79 -11.75
N ILE A 61 -17.66 -2.79 -10.97
CA ILE A 61 -18.25 -4.14 -10.99
C ILE A 61 -19.74 -4.07 -10.63
N ALA A 62 -20.11 -3.33 -9.59
CA ALA A 62 -21.51 -3.16 -9.19
C ALA A 62 -22.37 -2.50 -10.30
N GLN A 63 -21.82 -1.51 -11.01
CA GLN A 63 -22.49 -0.91 -12.15
C GLN A 63 -22.65 -1.89 -13.30
N LEU A 64 -21.64 -2.71 -13.59
CA LEU A 64 -21.73 -3.76 -14.62
C LEU A 64 -22.75 -4.84 -14.23
N ASP A 65 -22.82 -5.22 -12.96
CA ASP A 65 -23.83 -6.16 -12.48
C ASP A 65 -25.25 -5.61 -12.65
N GLU A 66 -25.46 -4.32 -12.41
CA GLU A 66 -26.74 -3.67 -12.66
C GLU A 66 -27.13 -3.70 -14.15
N VAL A 67 -26.17 -3.48 -15.06
CA VAL A 67 -26.39 -3.61 -16.50
C VAL A 67 -26.74 -5.05 -16.88
N ILE A 68 -25.99 -6.02 -16.35
CA ILE A 68 -26.22 -7.46 -16.60
C ILE A 68 -27.61 -7.89 -16.14
N GLU A 69 -28.08 -7.42 -14.97
CA GLU A 69 -29.39 -7.76 -14.44
C GLU A 69 -30.54 -7.14 -15.22
N LYS A 70 -30.38 -5.90 -15.70
CA LYS A 70 -31.42 -5.15 -16.41
C LYS A 70 -31.48 -5.44 -17.90
N SER A 71 -30.42 -6.00 -18.49
CA SER A 71 -30.34 -6.28 -19.93
C SER A 71 -30.95 -7.64 -20.27
N ALA A 72 -31.53 -7.76 -21.46
CA ALA A 72 -32.04 -9.01 -21.98
C ALA A 72 -30.92 -10.08 -22.08
N GLU A 73 -31.26 -11.35 -21.91
CA GLU A 73 -30.30 -12.46 -21.77
C GLU A 73 -29.29 -12.57 -22.92
N ASN A 74 -29.71 -12.23 -24.16
CA ASN A 74 -28.86 -12.27 -25.33
C ASN A 74 -28.51 -10.89 -25.92
N SER A 75 -28.71 -9.82 -25.14
CA SER A 75 -28.40 -8.47 -25.62
C SER A 75 -26.90 -8.20 -25.72
N GLU A 76 -26.52 -7.29 -26.58
CA GLU A 76 -25.12 -6.90 -26.77
C GLU A 76 -24.59 -6.17 -25.51
N GLU A 77 -25.41 -5.35 -24.89
CA GLU A 77 -25.06 -4.65 -23.64
C GLU A 77 -24.67 -5.63 -22.52
N ARG A 78 -25.41 -6.74 -22.40
CA ARG A 78 -25.10 -7.79 -21.42
C ARG A 78 -23.75 -8.48 -21.72
N LYS A 79 -23.47 -8.77 -22.98
CA LYS A 79 -22.21 -9.40 -23.40
C LYS A 79 -21.02 -8.47 -23.17
N GLU A 80 -21.16 -7.18 -23.50
CA GLU A 80 -20.14 -6.18 -23.28
C GLU A 80 -19.86 -6.00 -21.77
N ALA A 81 -20.91 -5.93 -20.95
CA ALA A 81 -20.76 -5.82 -19.50
C ALA A 81 -20.06 -7.04 -18.89
N LEU A 82 -20.38 -8.25 -19.34
CA LEU A 82 -19.70 -9.48 -18.92
C LEU A 82 -18.22 -9.49 -19.36
N ALA A 83 -17.93 -9.10 -20.60
CA ALA A 83 -16.56 -9.01 -21.12
C ALA A 83 -15.73 -8.00 -20.32
N MET A 84 -16.32 -6.83 -19.99
CA MET A 84 -15.65 -5.82 -19.16
C MET A 84 -15.41 -6.32 -17.75
N LYS A 85 -16.35 -7.05 -17.14
CA LYS A 85 -16.17 -7.64 -15.81
C LYS A 85 -15.03 -8.66 -15.78
N ILE A 86 -14.93 -9.50 -16.81
CA ILE A 86 -13.81 -10.46 -16.98
C ILE A 86 -12.48 -9.70 -17.13
N LYS A 87 -12.47 -8.63 -17.95
CA LYS A 87 -11.28 -7.79 -18.14
C LYS A 87 -10.82 -7.17 -16.83
N LEU A 88 -11.74 -6.63 -16.01
CA LEU A 88 -11.41 -6.04 -14.70
C LEU A 88 -10.81 -7.07 -13.74
N ALA A 89 -11.31 -8.30 -13.75
CA ALA A 89 -10.75 -9.39 -12.94
C ALA A 89 -9.33 -9.76 -13.40
N GLY A 90 -9.09 -9.87 -14.69
CA GLY A 90 -7.77 -10.16 -15.27
C GLY A 90 -6.74 -9.05 -14.96
N ILE A 91 -7.15 -7.78 -15.06
CA ILE A 91 -6.29 -6.65 -14.68
C ILE A 91 -5.91 -6.73 -13.19
N ALA A 92 -6.86 -7.03 -12.31
CA ALA A 92 -6.59 -7.15 -10.87
C ALA A 92 -5.58 -8.28 -10.56
N GLU A 93 -5.67 -9.40 -11.28
CA GLU A 93 -4.72 -10.50 -11.16
C GLU A 93 -3.33 -10.10 -11.65
N GLN A 94 -3.23 -9.44 -12.80
CA GLN A 94 -1.96 -8.94 -13.35
C GLN A 94 -1.28 -7.92 -12.44
N GLU A 95 -2.03 -6.97 -11.84
CA GLU A 95 -1.48 -6.02 -10.87
C GLU A 95 -0.93 -6.72 -9.64
N ASN A 96 -1.65 -7.68 -9.07
CA ASN A 96 -1.19 -8.46 -7.94
C ASN A 96 0.08 -9.27 -8.27
N LEU A 97 0.15 -9.85 -9.47
CA LEU A 97 1.32 -10.57 -9.95
C LEU A 97 2.53 -9.63 -10.04
N LEU A 98 2.38 -8.49 -10.71
CA LEU A 98 3.45 -7.49 -10.84
C LEU A 98 3.92 -6.97 -9.47
N GLU A 99 3.01 -6.62 -8.56
CA GLU A 99 3.36 -6.21 -7.20
C GLU A 99 4.19 -7.27 -6.48
N ASN A 100 3.82 -8.55 -6.60
CA ASN A 100 4.55 -9.65 -5.96
C ASN A 100 5.92 -9.88 -6.60
N LEU A 101 6.04 -9.82 -7.91
CA LEU A 101 7.31 -9.98 -8.61
C LEU A 101 8.30 -8.86 -8.29
N ILE A 102 7.82 -7.61 -8.24
CA ILE A 102 8.63 -6.46 -7.89
C ILE A 102 9.05 -6.55 -6.42
N ARG A 103 8.15 -6.90 -5.48
CA ARG A 103 8.52 -7.16 -4.07
C ARG A 103 9.57 -8.25 -3.93
N ALA A 104 9.50 -9.30 -4.72
CA ALA A 104 10.51 -10.38 -4.71
C ALA A 104 11.91 -9.91 -5.13
N LYS A 105 12.03 -8.71 -5.74
CA LYS A 105 13.31 -8.06 -6.05
C LYS A 105 13.87 -7.21 -4.91
N GLY A 106 13.14 -7.08 -3.80
CA GLY A 106 13.60 -6.39 -2.59
C GLY A 106 12.85 -5.10 -2.25
N TYR A 107 11.91 -4.67 -3.07
CA TYR A 107 11.08 -3.49 -2.77
C TYR A 107 10.03 -3.83 -1.72
N GLU A 108 10.09 -3.20 -0.55
CA GLU A 108 9.18 -3.49 0.56
C GLU A 108 7.73 -3.08 0.25
N GLU A 109 7.55 -1.88 -0.32
CA GLU A 109 6.24 -1.35 -0.68
C GLU A 109 6.17 -1.08 -2.18
N VAL A 110 5.16 -1.67 -2.82
CA VAL A 110 4.90 -1.57 -4.26
C VAL A 110 3.40 -1.42 -4.47
N ALA A 111 3.01 -0.52 -5.33
CA ALA A 111 1.64 -0.43 -5.84
C ALA A 111 1.67 -0.36 -7.37
N VAL A 112 0.91 -1.22 -8.01
CA VAL A 112 0.78 -1.25 -9.48
C VAL A 112 -0.66 -0.93 -9.86
N ASN A 113 -0.83 -0.12 -10.88
CA ASN A 113 -2.13 0.18 -11.45
C ASN A 113 -2.06 0.06 -12.98
N ILE A 114 -2.92 -0.79 -13.54
CA ILE A 114 -3.04 -0.99 -14.99
C ILE A 114 -4.30 -0.28 -15.47
N GLY A 115 -4.18 0.50 -16.52
CA GLY A 115 -5.29 1.25 -17.11
C GLY A 115 -6.34 0.31 -17.74
N ILE A 116 -7.63 0.55 -17.45
CA ILE A 116 -8.73 -0.28 -17.95
C ILE A 116 -8.96 -0.03 -19.45
N SER A 117 -8.84 1.22 -19.87
CA SER A 117 -9.08 1.65 -21.27
C SER A 117 -7.78 2.08 -21.98
N SER A 118 -6.65 1.94 -21.32
CA SER A 118 -5.33 2.21 -21.89
C SER A 118 -4.39 1.09 -21.50
N ASP A 119 -3.29 0.94 -22.26
CA ASP A 119 -2.24 -0.03 -21.94
C ASP A 119 -1.21 0.54 -20.95
N ASN A 120 -1.56 1.60 -20.24
CA ASN A 120 -0.68 2.26 -19.27
C ASN A 120 -0.52 1.43 -18.01
N VAL A 121 0.71 1.24 -17.59
CA VAL A 121 1.09 0.60 -16.33
C VAL A 121 1.79 1.63 -15.46
N SER A 122 1.22 1.94 -14.31
CA SER A 122 1.80 2.83 -13.33
C SER A 122 2.33 2.01 -12.15
N VAL A 123 3.60 2.15 -11.84
CA VAL A 123 4.29 1.44 -10.76
C VAL A 123 4.83 2.47 -9.77
N ILE A 124 4.45 2.34 -8.52
CA ILE A 124 4.97 3.15 -7.43
C ILE A 124 5.70 2.21 -6.48
N VAL A 125 6.96 2.53 -6.18
CA VAL A 125 7.79 1.77 -5.24
C VAL A 125 8.28 2.68 -4.13
N ARG A 126 8.55 2.10 -2.97
CA ARG A 126 9.25 2.77 -1.90
C ARG A 126 10.72 2.41 -1.98
N ASP A 127 11.55 3.39 -2.35
CA ASP A 127 13.00 3.27 -2.36
C ASP A 127 13.63 4.67 -2.38
N ALA A 128 14.45 4.98 -1.38
CA ALA A 128 15.15 6.26 -1.27
C ALA A 128 16.36 6.36 -2.21
N ASP A 129 16.94 5.22 -2.58
CA ASP A 129 18.15 5.10 -3.39
C ASP A 129 17.86 4.63 -4.83
N PHE A 130 16.62 4.87 -5.31
CA PHE A 130 16.13 4.43 -6.61
C PHE A 130 17.00 4.92 -7.77
N THR A 131 17.46 4.00 -8.60
CA THR A 131 18.37 4.25 -9.71
C THR A 131 17.73 4.00 -11.08
N GLN A 132 18.45 4.30 -12.14
CA GLN A 132 18.03 3.96 -13.50
C GLN A 132 18.01 2.44 -13.74
N ASP A 133 18.90 1.68 -13.10
CA ASP A 133 18.93 0.22 -13.22
C ASP A 133 17.68 -0.41 -12.59
N ASP A 134 17.18 0.17 -11.49
CA ASP A 134 15.92 -0.22 -10.86
C ASP A 134 14.73 0.02 -11.79
N ALA A 135 14.71 1.16 -12.45
CA ALA A 135 13.68 1.47 -13.45
C ALA A 135 13.69 0.46 -14.61
N VAL A 136 14.87 0.10 -15.12
CA VAL A 136 15.02 -0.90 -16.18
C VAL A 136 14.56 -2.29 -15.70
N LEU A 137 14.89 -2.67 -14.48
CA LEU A 137 14.46 -3.93 -13.87
C LEU A 137 12.91 -4.01 -13.79
N ILE A 138 12.28 -2.99 -13.23
CA ILE A 138 10.82 -2.92 -13.08
C ILE A 138 10.15 -2.91 -14.46
N TYR A 139 10.66 -2.11 -15.39
CA TYR A 139 10.17 -2.12 -16.78
C TYR A 139 10.25 -3.51 -17.40
N THR A 140 11.36 -4.22 -17.23
CA THR A 140 11.55 -5.57 -17.79
C THR A 140 10.50 -6.54 -17.25
N ILE A 141 10.15 -6.45 -15.96
CA ILE A 141 9.08 -7.26 -15.36
C ILE A 141 7.73 -6.91 -15.99
N CYS A 142 7.39 -5.63 -16.15
CA CYS A 142 6.14 -5.22 -16.79
C CYS A 142 6.06 -5.67 -18.24
N ALA A 143 7.16 -5.56 -18.99
CA ALA A 143 7.22 -5.99 -20.38
C ALA A 143 7.04 -7.51 -20.54
N SER A 144 7.64 -8.32 -19.62
CA SER A 144 7.56 -9.78 -19.69
C SER A 144 6.18 -10.33 -19.31
N GLU A 145 5.51 -9.72 -18.33
CA GLU A 145 4.28 -10.26 -17.75
C GLU A 145 3.00 -9.73 -18.42
N VAL A 146 3.02 -8.46 -18.84
CA VAL A 146 1.80 -7.82 -19.40
C VAL A 146 2.04 -7.21 -20.79
N ASN A 147 3.17 -7.51 -21.44
CA ASN A 147 3.57 -6.97 -22.73
C ASN A 147 3.55 -5.44 -22.80
N ALA A 148 3.87 -4.76 -21.69
CA ALA A 148 3.86 -3.31 -21.61
C ALA A 148 4.98 -2.72 -22.51
N SER A 149 4.61 -1.74 -23.33
CA SER A 149 5.57 -0.95 -24.11
C SER A 149 6.24 0.12 -23.23
N PRO A 150 7.50 0.52 -23.50
CA PRO A 150 8.22 1.51 -22.67
C PRO A 150 7.48 2.83 -22.48
N GLU A 151 6.82 3.31 -23.52
CA GLU A 151 6.05 4.57 -23.52
C GLU A 151 4.82 4.52 -22.61
N ASN A 152 4.38 3.32 -22.23
CA ASN A 152 3.18 3.09 -21.42
C ASN A 152 3.51 2.74 -19.96
N VAL A 153 4.80 2.60 -19.59
CA VAL A 153 5.21 2.27 -18.23
C VAL A 153 5.70 3.53 -17.50
N TYR A 154 5.00 3.88 -16.45
CA TYR A 154 5.31 5.03 -15.59
C TYR A 154 5.79 4.51 -14.24
N ILE A 155 7.05 4.78 -13.89
CA ILE A 155 7.64 4.33 -12.64
C ILE A 155 7.95 5.55 -11.78
N GLN A 156 7.50 5.51 -10.54
CA GLN A 156 7.74 6.53 -9.53
C GLN A 156 8.28 5.90 -8.26
N SER A 157 9.35 6.46 -7.72
CA SER A 157 9.87 6.12 -6.40
C SER A 157 9.47 7.18 -5.39
N ILE A 158 9.18 6.74 -4.18
CA ILE A 158 8.96 7.60 -3.01
C ILE A 158 9.83 7.12 -1.86
N SER A 159 10.34 8.05 -1.07
CA SER A 159 11.21 7.80 0.09
C SER A 159 10.42 7.72 1.39
#